data_b207f74aee8a413d1a9309977119ad9b
#
_entry.id   b207f74aee8a413d1a9309977119ad9b
#
_cell.length_a   1.000
_cell.length_b   1.000
_cell.length_c   1.000
_cell.angle_alpha   90.00
_cell.angle_beta   90.00
_cell.angle_gamma   90.00
#
_symmetry.space_group_name_H-M   'P 1'
#
loop_
_entity.id
_entity.type
_entity.pdbx_description
1 polymer ?
#
loop_
_entity_poly.entity_id
_entity_poly.type
_entity_poly.pdbx_seq_one_letter_code
_entity_poly.pdbx_strand_id
1 'polypeptide(L)'
;SAASDVYKRQAVEGYGLIYNKKIFEAAGIDASTLTSYDAMDKAFADLQSQIDAGTLADQFPVLEAVEEYAAKESWIVGLHTNNVALSQEFGSAAKAFESQTVNYTYGAALKDLIDLETRYTSSRDDLSLLNSVDYATQVGGGLAIERVAVIQQGNWISPEISNVSEDLLQDLGILPIPLKGVVEDSIAVGVSNYWCVNSKSSEAEKTAAKAFLNWLYQSDEGKNIVINELSLIPAFDNYDGIEISDPLSAEVMRYMNAGKTIPWVFSGQPSGWDSNVAANVQAYLAGSMTWEQVIAQNKSDWEAMRQQ
;
A
#
# COMPACT_ATOMS: atom_id res chain seq x y z
N SER A 1 29.97 -8.32 -4.51
CA SER A 1 30.52 -7.11 -5.13
C SER A 1 30.61 -6.02 -4.08
N ALA A 2 31.57 -5.09 -4.16
CA ALA A 2 31.79 -4.04 -3.18
C ALA A 2 30.54 -3.14 -2.96
N ALA A 3 29.62 -3.09 -3.90
CA ALA A 3 28.36 -2.37 -3.78
C ALA A 3 27.36 -3.05 -2.82
N SER A 4 27.40 -4.38 -2.71
CA SER A 4 26.49 -5.10 -1.79
C SER A 4 26.85 -4.96 -0.32
N ASP A 5 28.08 -4.52 0.00
CA ASP A 5 28.54 -4.32 1.37
C ASP A 5 28.15 -2.96 1.96
N VAL A 6 27.63 -2.05 1.14
CA VAL A 6 27.31 -0.65 1.53
C VAL A 6 25.83 -0.48 1.86
N TYR A 7 24.94 -1.33 1.30
CA TYR A 7 23.50 -1.23 1.49
C TYR A 7 22.94 -2.54 2.05
N LYS A 8 22.23 -2.46 3.18
CA LYS A 8 21.45 -3.57 3.73
C LYS A 8 19.97 -3.21 3.60
N ARG A 9 19.18 -4.12 3.08
CA ARG A 9 17.71 -4.01 3.06
C ARG A 9 17.22 -3.99 4.50
N GLN A 10 16.35 -3.04 4.83
CA GLN A 10 15.82 -2.92 6.19
C GLN A 10 14.72 -3.96 6.42
N ALA A 11 13.69 -3.93 5.59
CA ALA A 11 12.51 -4.76 5.72
C ALA A 11 11.83 -4.96 4.37
N VAL A 12 10.97 -5.98 4.31
CA VAL A 12 9.95 -6.15 3.30
C VAL A 12 8.66 -5.54 3.83
N GLU A 13 7.94 -4.84 2.98
CA GLU A 13 6.61 -4.32 3.26
C GLU A 13 5.65 -4.72 2.14
N GLY A 14 4.36 -4.82 2.48
CA GLY A 14 3.32 -5.11 1.52
C GLY A 14 2.11 -4.24 1.74
N TYR A 15 1.43 -3.86 0.66
CA TYR A 15 0.17 -3.14 0.71
C TYR A 15 -0.89 -3.76 -0.19
N GLY A 16 -2.11 -3.56 0.24
CA GLY A 16 -3.34 -3.94 -0.43
C GLY A 16 -4.50 -3.14 0.16
N LEU A 17 -5.69 -3.71 0.18
CA LEU A 17 -6.84 -3.11 0.85
C LEU A 17 -6.95 -3.71 2.26
N ILE A 18 -6.56 -2.92 3.26
CA ILE A 18 -6.68 -3.34 4.67
C ILE A 18 -8.12 -3.20 5.09
N TYR A 19 -8.68 -4.25 5.69
CA TYR A 19 -10.09 -4.31 6.06
C TYR A 19 -10.30 -4.78 7.50
N ASN A 20 -11.42 -4.36 8.10
CA ASN A 20 -11.89 -4.81 9.41
C ASN A 20 -12.72 -6.08 9.25
N LYS A 21 -12.19 -7.22 9.75
CA LYS A 21 -12.82 -8.54 9.68
C LYS A 21 -14.18 -8.59 10.38
N LYS A 22 -14.33 -7.89 11.52
CA LYS A 22 -15.60 -7.87 12.28
C LYS A 22 -16.71 -7.16 11.53
N ILE A 23 -16.40 -6.05 10.83
CA ILE A 23 -17.39 -5.37 9.99
C ILE A 23 -17.84 -6.28 8.86
N PHE A 24 -16.90 -6.95 8.17
CA PHE A 24 -17.22 -7.88 7.08
C PHE A 24 -18.03 -9.08 7.59
N GLU A 25 -17.66 -9.66 8.74
CA GLU A 25 -18.42 -10.75 9.37
C GLU A 25 -19.84 -10.32 9.71
N ALA A 26 -20.01 -9.15 10.35
CA ALA A 26 -21.34 -8.60 10.70
C ALA A 26 -22.20 -8.34 9.46
N ALA A 27 -21.57 -7.95 8.33
CA ALA A 27 -22.24 -7.77 7.04
C ALA A 27 -22.50 -9.08 6.29
N GLY A 28 -22.01 -10.23 6.80
CA GLY A 28 -22.13 -11.53 6.13
C GLY A 28 -21.24 -11.68 4.89
N ILE A 29 -20.13 -10.96 4.82
CA ILE A 29 -19.18 -10.98 3.70
C ILE A 29 -18.03 -11.93 4.03
N ASP A 30 -17.85 -12.97 3.21
CA ASP A 30 -16.68 -13.85 3.27
C ASP A 30 -15.51 -13.24 2.49
N ALA A 31 -14.57 -12.64 3.20
CA ALA A 31 -13.39 -12.00 2.62
C ALA A 31 -12.51 -12.94 1.78
N SER A 32 -12.55 -14.27 2.04
CA SER A 32 -11.79 -15.25 1.25
C SER A 32 -12.25 -15.38 -0.20
N THR A 33 -13.46 -14.92 -0.50
CA THR A 33 -14.05 -14.94 -1.85
C THR A 33 -13.72 -13.70 -2.67
N LEU A 34 -13.14 -12.67 -2.05
CA LEU A 34 -12.84 -11.37 -2.67
C LEU A 34 -11.49 -11.41 -3.40
N THR A 35 -11.39 -12.25 -4.41
CA THR A 35 -10.18 -12.49 -5.21
C THR A 35 -10.26 -11.91 -6.62
N SER A 36 -11.29 -11.13 -6.92
CA SER A 36 -11.48 -10.44 -8.19
C SER A 36 -12.07 -9.06 -7.99
N TYR A 37 -11.85 -8.18 -8.96
CA TYR A 37 -12.46 -6.85 -9.01
C TYR A 37 -13.99 -6.91 -8.86
N ASP A 38 -14.64 -7.73 -9.66
CA ASP A 38 -16.11 -7.79 -9.69
C ASP A 38 -16.70 -8.35 -8.39
N ALA A 39 -16.01 -9.31 -7.73
CA ALA A 39 -16.42 -9.82 -6.43
C ALA A 39 -16.28 -8.74 -5.34
N MET A 40 -15.20 -7.96 -5.40
CA MET A 40 -14.91 -6.89 -4.45
C MET A 40 -15.87 -5.71 -4.61
N ASP A 41 -16.10 -5.25 -5.86
CA ASP A 41 -17.06 -4.17 -6.16
C ASP A 41 -18.48 -4.54 -5.69
N LYS A 42 -18.90 -5.78 -5.93
CA LYS A 42 -20.19 -6.27 -5.42
C LYS A 42 -20.25 -6.28 -3.89
N ALA A 43 -19.22 -6.79 -3.21
CA ALA A 43 -19.18 -6.85 -1.75
C ALA A 43 -19.19 -5.45 -1.13
N PHE A 44 -18.45 -4.50 -1.71
CA PHE A 44 -18.42 -3.11 -1.26
C PHE A 44 -19.76 -2.42 -1.48
N ALA A 45 -20.43 -2.67 -2.62
CA ALA A 45 -21.80 -2.18 -2.86
C ALA A 45 -22.80 -2.72 -1.83
N ASP A 46 -22.75 -4.03 -1.56
CA ASP A 46 -23.62 -4.68 -0.56
C ASP A 46 -23.34 -4.12 0.86
N LEU A 47 -22.07 -3.91 1.24
CA LEU A 47 -21.69 -3.34 2.52
C LEU A 47 -22.15 -1.88 2.64
N GLN A 48 -21.91 -1.06 1.61
CA GLN A 48 -22.38 0.34 1.61
C GLN A 48 -23.91 0.44 1.75
N SER A 49 -24.63 -0.44 1.07
CA SER A 49 -26.10 -0.50 1.19
C SER A 49 -26.55 -0.83 2.63
N GLN A 50 -25.84 -1.71 3.34
CA GLN A 50 -26.11 -2.03 4.75
C GLN A 50 -25.78 -0.86 5.68
N ILE A 51 -24.67 -0.15 5.41
CA ILE A 51 -24.28 1.07 6.14
C ILE A 51 -25.37 2.14 5.98
N ASP A 52 -25.77 2.43 4.74
CA ASP A 52 -26.79 3.45 4.42
C ASP A 52 -28.17 3.09 5.02
N ALA A 53 -28.49 1.79 5.13
CA ALA A 53 -29.71 1.31 5.78
C ALA A 53 -29.64 1.30 7.32
N GLY A 54 -28.44 1.54 7.91
CA GLY A 54 -28.23 1.53 9.36
C GLY A 54 -28.29 0.14 10.00
N THR A 55 -28.21 -0.95 9.21
CA THR A 55 -28.32 -2.33 9.74
C THR A 55 -27.13 -2.74 10.60
N LEU A 56 -26.00 -2.04 10.48
CA LEU A 56 -24.77 -2.27 11.24
C LEU A 56 -24.58 -1.28 12.42
N ALA A 57 -25.47 -0.27 12.55
CA ALA A 57 -25.29 0.85 13.47
C ALA A 57 -25.26 0.45 14.96
N ASP A 58 -25.93 -0.63 15.35
CA ASP A 58 -25.92 -1.12 16.74
C ASP A 58 -24.52 -1.64 17.14
N GLN A 59 -23.76 -2.20 16.21
CA GLN A 59 -22.42 -2.75 16.46
C GLN A 59 -21.33 -1.73 16.12
N PHE A 60 -21.53 -0.95 15.07
CA PHE A 60 -20.57 0.03 14.52
C PHE A 60 -21.24 1.40 14.38
N PRO A 61 -21.45 2.12 15.49
CA PRO A 61 -22.27 3.34 15.51
C PRO A 61 -21.66 4.54 14.76
N VAL A 62 -20.36 4.48 14.45
CA VAL A 62 -19.64 5.55 13.72
C VAL A 62 -19.30 5.16 12.28
N LEU A 63 -19.67 3.95 11.85
CA LEU A 63 -19.38 3.46 10.50
C LEU A 63 -20.25 4.20 9.48
N GLU A 64 -19.62 4.95 8.56
CA GLU A 64 -20.30 5.81 7.60
C GLU A 64 -20.05 5.47 6.12
N ALA A 65 -18.94 4.75 5.84
CA ALA A 65 -18.59 4.35 4.49
C ALA A 65 -17.79 3.04 4.48
N VAL A 66 -17.73 2.41 3.31
CA VAL A 66 -16.88 1.22 3.14
C VAL A 66 -15.43 1.66 3.15
N GLU A 67 -15.08 2.74 2.46
CA GLU A 67 -13.69 3.08 2.17
C GLU A 67 -13.39 4.57 2.43
N GLU A 68 -12.11 4.86 2.68
CA GLU A 68 -11.56 6.21 2.69
C GLU A 68 -10.28 6.24 1.84
N TYR A 69 -10.23 7.09 0.83
CA TYR A 69 -9.09 7.22 -0.08
C TYR A 69 -8.30 8.49 0.20
N ALA A 70 -7.03 8.34 0.58
CA ALA A 70 -6.16 9.47 0.94
C ALA A 70 -5.54 10.12 -0.30
N ALA A 71 -6.36 10.79 -1.12
CA ALA A 71 -5.92 11.42 -2.36
C ALA A 71 -4.96 12.60 -2.17
N LYS A 72 -4.85 13.17 -0.96
CA LYS A 72 -3.86 14.21 -0.64
C LYS A 72 -2.43 13.68 -0.63
N GLU A 73 -2.25 12.39 -0.36
CA GLU A 73 -0.93 11.76 -0.22
C GLU A 73 -0.37 11.34 -1.58
N SER A 74 0.67 12.04 -2.06
CA SER A 74 1.29 11.74 -3.36
C SER A 74 1.86 10.32 -3.42
N TRP A 75 2.36 9.79 -2.31
CA TRP A 75 2.91 8.46 -2.23
C TRP A 75 1.83 7.35 -2.28
N ILE A 76 0.61 7.60 -1.79
CA ILE A 76 -0.50 6.66 -1.96
C ILE A 76 -0.93 6.63 -3.42
N VAL A 77 -1.23 7.76 -4.00
CA VAL A 77 -1.75 7.88 -5.37
C VAL A 77 -0.67 7.58 -6.41
N GLY A 78 0.44 8.30 -6.36
CA GLY A 78 1.48 8.31 -7.39
C GLY A 78 2.49 7.18 -7.29
N LEU A 79 2.71 6.62 -6.07
CA LEU A 79 3.55 5.43 -5.90
C LEU A 79 2.67 4.18 -5.85
N HIS A 80 1.82 4.03 -4.83
CA HIS A 80 1.17 2.76 -4.53
C HIS A 80 0.06 2.40 -5.52
N THR A 81 -1.00 3.23 -5.66
CA THR A 81 -2.11 2.92 -6.58
C THR A 81 -1.60 2.83 -8.02
N ASN A 82 -0.76 3.78 -8.44
CA ASN A 82 -0.20 3.79 -9.79
C ASN A 82 0.71 2.59 -10.08
N ASN A 83 1.46 2.12 -9.07
CA ASN A 83 2.34 0.94 -9.18
C ASN A 83 1.58 -0.32 -9.62
N VAL A 84 0.32 -0.47 -9.24
CA VAL A 84 -0.43 -1.70 -9.55
C VAL A 84 -0.47 -1.93 -11.06
N ALA A 85 -0.74 -0.89 -11.85
CA ALA A 85 -0.70 -0.95 -13.30
C ALA A 85 0.73 -1.00 -13.86
N LEU A 86 1.65 -0.17 -13.32
CA LEU A 86 3.02 -0.10 -13.82
C LEU A 86 3.83 -1.36 -13.52
N SER A 87 3.52 -2.08 -12.43
CA SER A 87 4.15 -3.36 -12.12
C SER A 87 3.94 -4.40 -13.22
N GLN A 88 2.78 -4.36 -13.87
CA GLN A 88 2.43 -5.25 -14.97
C GLN A 88 3.05 -4.80 -16.31
N GLU A 89 3.26 -3.49 -16.48
CA GLU A 89 3.94 -2.95 -17.66
C GLU A 89 5.44 -3.20 -17.62
N PHE A 90 6.10 -2.93 -16.50
CA PHE A 90 7.56 -3.00 -16.40
C PHE A 90 8.08 -4.32 -15.81
N GLY A 91 7.35 -4.93 -14.90
CA GLY A 91 7.74 -6.17 -14.22
C GLY A 91 8.93 -6.04 -13.25
N SER A 92 9.68 -4.95 -13.27
CA SER A 92 10.75 -4.66 -12.31
C SER A 92 11.12 -3.18 -12.25
N ALA A 93 11.65 -2.73 -11.11
CA ALA A 93 12.16 -1.37 -10.94
C ALA A 93 13.32 -1.04 -11.90
N ALA A 94 14.17 -2.03 -12.20
CA ALA A 94 15.28 -1.83 -13.14
C ALA A 94 14.77 -1.50 -14.56
N LYS A 95 13.75 -2.22 -15.04
CA LYS A 95 13.15 -1.92 -16.36
C LYS A 95 12.43 -0.57 -16.37
N ALA A 96 11.75 -0.21 -15.28
CA ALA A 96 11.16 1.10 -15.14
C ALA A 96 12.24 2.20 -15.16
N PHE A 97 13.37 1.99 -14.48
CA PHE A 97 14.49 2.93 -14.45
C PHE A 97 15.14 3.14 -15.83
N GLU A 98 15.30 2.08 -16.62
CA GLU A 98 15.90 2.14 -17.97
C GLU A 98 14.95 2.73 -19.01
N SER A 99 13.63 2.74 -18.74
CA SER A 99 12.65 3.19 -19.73
C SER A 99 12.59 4.71 -19.84
N GLN A 100 12.64 5.20 -21.09
CA GLN A 100 12.47 6.61 -21.42
C GLN A 100 11.00 7.02 -21.49
N THR A 101 10.09 6.05 -21.58
CA THR A 101 8.65 6.27 -21.76
C THR A 101 7.85 5.38 -20.81
N VAL A 102 6.62 5.78 -20.52
CA VAL A 102 5.60 4.95 -19.88
C VAL A 102 4.38 4.87 -20.81
N ASN A 103 3.86 3.67 -21.05
CA ASN A 103 2.77 3.49 -22.02
C ASN A 103 1.38 3.52 -21.38
N TYR A 104 1.29 3.24 -20.06
CA TYR A 104 0.02 3.02 -19.39
C TYR A 104 -0.81 1.95 -20.10
N THR A 105 -0.17 0.84 -20.45
CA THR A 105 -0.81 -0.30 -21.14
C THR A 105 -2.08 -0.74 -20.42
N TYR A 106 -2.10 -0.64 -19.10
CA TYR A 106 -3.23 -1.01 -18.23
C TYR A 106 -3.95 0.22 -17.64
N GLY A 107 -3.90 1.36 -18.34
CA GLY A 107 -4.48 2.61 -17.84
C GLY A 107 -6.00 2.56 -17.62
N ALA A 108 -6.74 1.78 -18.41
CA ALA A 108 -8.17 1.57 -18.19
C ALA A 108 -8.44 0.78 -16.90
N ALA A 109 -7.70 -0.30 -16.66
CA ALA A 109 -7.82 -1.09 -15.43
C ALA A 109 -7.37 -0.30 -14.18
N LEU A 110 -6.39 0.62 -14.33
CA LEU A 110 -6.01 1.55 -13.26
C LEU A 110 -7.15 2.53 -12.92
N LYS A 111 -7.88 3.01 -13.95
CA LYS A 111 -9.08 3.82 -13.72
C LYS A 111 -10.12 3.04 -12.91
N ASP A 112 -10.39 1.81 -13.32
CA ASP A 112 -11.34 0.96 -12.61
C ASP A 112 -10.93 0.78 -11.13
N LEU A 113 -9.63 0.62 -10.84
CA LEU A 113 -9.13 0.52 -9.47
C LEU A 113 -9.36 1.82 -8.67
N ILE A 114 -9.02 2.98 -9.23
CA ILE A 114 -9.25 4.27 -8.58
C ILE A 114 -10.76 4.50 -8.37
N ASP A 115 -11.58 4.14 -9.34
CA ASP A 115 -13.03 4.25 -9.22
C ASP A 115 -13.60 3.29 -8.15
N LEU A 116 -13.02 2.11 -7.95
CA LEU A 116 -13.38 1.20 -6.86
C LEU A 116 -13.05 1.83 -5.50
N GLU A 117 -11.83 2.30 -5.32
CA GLU A 117 -11.32 2.90 -4.07
C GLU A 117 -11.99 4.24 -3.71
N THR A 118 -12.71 4.87 -4.62
CA THR A 118 -13.36 6.17 -4.37
C THR A 118 -14.89 6.12 -4.34
N ARG A 119 -15.47 5.12 -4.99
CA ARG A 119 -16.94 4.98 -5.19
C ARG A 119 -17.70 4.78 -3.89
N TYR A 120 -17.13 4.09 -2.92
CA TYR A 120 -17.77 3.70 -1.67
C TYR A 120 -17.23 4.47 -0.46
N THR A 121 -16.77 5.71 -0.69
CA THR A 121 -16.30 6.61 0.36
C THR A 121 -17.45 7.51 0.87
N SER A 122 -17.22 8.16 2.01
CA SER A 122 -18.14 9.20 2.51
C SER A 122 -18.23 10.41 1.57
N SER A 123 -17.24 10.58 0.70
CA SER A 123 -17.15 11.66 -0.31
C SER A 123 -17.67 11.25 -1.70
N ARG A 124 -18.41 10.13 -1.82
CA ARG A 124 -18.90 9.59 -3.10
C ARG A 124 -19.75 10.54 -3.95
N ASP A 125 -20.39 11.50 -3.31
CA ASP A 125 -21.21 12.52 -4.00
C ASP A 125 -20.37 13.73 -4.50
N ASP A 126 -19.18 13.93 -3.93
CA ASP A 126 -18.21 14.96 -4.33
C ASP A 126 -16.77 14.45 -4.09
N LEU A 127 -16.22 13.78 -5.08
CA LEU A 127 -14.90 13.17 -4.99
C LEU A 127 -13.76 14.18 -4.80
N SER A 128 -14.01 15.48 -5.07
CA SER A 128 -13.00 16.52 -4.83
C SER A 128 -12.61 16.65 -3.36
N LEU A 129 -13.49 16.26 -2.43
CA LEU A 129 -13.24 16.27 -0.99
C LEU A 129 -12.14 15.30 -0.58
N LEU A 130 -11.94 14.20 -1.34
CA LEU A 130 -10.85 13.25 -1.12
C LEU A 130 -9.47 13.89 -1.24
N ASN A 131 -9.35 14.97 -1.99
CA ASN A 131 -8.09 15.73 -2.13
C ASN A 131 -7.62 16.40 -0.83
N SER A 132 -8.46 16.44 0.19
CA SER A 132 -8.12 16.92 1.54
C SER A 132 -7.80 15.79 2.53
N VAL A 133 -8.12 14.55 2.18
CA VAL A 133 -7.89 13.36 3.02
C VAL A 133 -6.41 13.01 2.99
N ASP A 134 -5.77 13.10 4.14
CA ASP A 134 -4.37 12.70 4.35
C ASP A 134 -4.28 11.36 5.09
N TYR A 135 -3.05 10.88 5.27
CA TYR A 135 -2.77 9.63 5.97
C TYR A 135 -3.38 9.58 7.37
N ALA A 136 -3.25 10.65 8.15
CA ALA A 136 -3.78 10.70 9.51
C ALA A 136 -5.31 10.61 9.55
N THR A 137 -5.98 11.26 8.60
CA THR A 137 -7.43 11.18 8.42
C THR A 137 -7.86 9.77 8.02
N GLN A 138 -7.16 9.15 7.07
CA GLN A 138 -7.49 7.82 6.56
C GLN A 138 -7.26 6.73 7.63
N VAL A 139 -6.09 6.71 8.28
CA VAL A 139 -5.73 5.66 9.25
C VAL A 139 -6.33 5.96 10.61
N GLY A 140 -5.92 7.05 11.26
CA GLY A 140 -6.32 7.39 12.62
C GLY A 140 -7.77 7.85 12.72
N GLY A 141 -8.22 8.69 11.80
CA GLY A 141 -9.59 9.23 11.76
C GLY A 141 -10.60 8.38 11.01
N GLY A 142 -10.15 7.34 10.30
CA GLY A 142 -10.98 6.44 9.51
C GLY A 142 -11.01 5.02 10.09
N LEU A 143 -10.03 4.20 9.71
CA LEU A 143 -10.00 2.77 10.05
C LEU A 143 -9.85 2.53 11.57
N ALA A 144 -8.95 3.26 12.23
CA ALA A 144 -8.62 3.04 13.64
C ALA A 144 -9.79 3.32 14.60
N ILE A 145 -10.76 4.09 14.19
CA ILE A 145 -12.00 4.38 14.95
C ILE A 145 -13.23 3.71 14.34
N GLU A 146 -13.04 2.79 13.37
CA GLU A 146 -14.11 2.06 12.68
C GLU A 146 -15.12 2.94 11.94
N ARG A 147 -14.71 4.15 11.52
CA ARG A 147 -15.53 5.04 10.68
C ARG A 147 -15.64 4.53 9.25
N VAL A 148 -14.61 3.81 8.79
CA VAL A 148 -14.60 3.09 7.52
C VAL A 148 -14.14 1.65 7.71
N ALA A 149 -14.57 0.77 6.83
CA ALA A 149 -14.29 -0.66 6.89
C ALA A 149 -12.99 -1.06 6.19
N VAL A 150 -12.56 -0.27 5.20
CA VAL A 150 -11.45 -0.57 4.28
C VAL A 150 -10.61 0.67 4.01
N ILE A 151 -9.29 0.50 3.87
CA ILE A 151 -8.37 1.53 3.34
C ILE A 151 -7.26 0.89 2.52
N GLN A 152 -6.75 1.58 1.49
CA GLN A 152 -5.52 1.17 0.81
C GLN A 152 -4.31 1.59 1.66
N GLN A 153 -3.71 0.62 2.33
CA GLN A 153 -2.50 0.82 3.15
C GLN A 153 -1.70 -0.49 3.23
N GLY A 154 -0.57 -0.49 3.92
CA GLY A 154 0.26 -1.65 4.13
C GLY A 154 0.49 -1.99 5.60
N ASN A 155 1.31 -3.02 5.85
CA ASN A 155 1.58 -3.51 7.20
C ASN A 155 2.27 -2.48 8.12
N TRP A 156 2.79 -1.39 7.59
CA TRP A 156 3.39 -0.30 8.38
C TRP A 156 2.42 0.47 9.28
N ILE A 157 1.08 0.34 9.09
CA ILE A 157 0.10 1.02 9.94
C ILE A 157 -0.12 0.33 11.29
N SER A 158 0.38 -0.88 11.49
CA SER A 158 0.17 -1.66 12.72
C SER A 158 0.46 -0.90 14.01
N PRO A 159 1.58 -0.16 14.15
CA PRO A 159 1.84 0.61 15.36
C PRO A 159 0.84 1.73 15.61
N GLU A 160 0.31 2.36 14.55
CA GLU A 160 -0.68 3.43 14.69
C GLU A 160 -2.03 2.88 15.13
N ILE A 161 -2.45 1.75 14.55
CA ILE A 161 -3.69 1.07 14.95
C ILE A 161 -3.60 0.56 16.39
N SER A 162 -2.50 -0.10 16.77
CA SER A 162 -2.33 -0.64 18.13
C SER A 162 -2.33 0.45 19.21
N ASN A 163 -1.82 1.65 18.88
CA ASN A 163 -1.87 2.80 19.78
C ASN A 163 -3.31 3.30 20.07
N VAL A 164 -4.24 3.03 19.16
CA VAL A 164 -5.67 3.35 19.35
C VAL A 164 -6.40 2.15 19.96
N SER A 165 -6.22 0.96 19.40
CA SER A 165 -6.86 -0.28 19.84
C SER A 165 -6.02 -1.50 19.43
N GLU A 166 -5.45 -2.18 20.42
CA GLU A 166 -4.73 -3.46 20.21
C GLU A 166 -5.68 -4.56 19.70
N ASP A 167 -6.92 -4.60 20.21
CA ASP A 167 -7.93 -5.56 19.78
C ASP A 167 -8.30 -5.36 18.31
N LEU A 168 -8.43 -4.11 17.85
CA LEU A 168 -8.73 -3.83 16.46
C LEU A 168 -7.61 -4.33 15.53
N LEU A 169 -6.35 -4.16 15.93
CA LEU A 169 -5.23 -4.65 15.10
C LEU A 169 -5.35 -6.15 14.80
N GLN A 170 -5.80 -6.96 15.78
CA GLN A 170 -6.01 -8.40 15.60
C GLN A 170 -7.16 -8.72 14.64
N ASP A 171 -8.11 -7.81 14.53
CA ASP A 171 -9.28 -7.92 13.64
C ASP A 171 -9.03 -7.37 12.23
N LEU A 172 -7.82 -6.90 11.92
CA LEU A 172 -7.48 -6.46 10.56
C LEU A 172 -6.96 -7.61 9.69
N GLY A 173 -7.19 -7.47 8.39
CA GLY A 173 -6.64 -8.33 7.36
C GLY A 173 -6.28 -7.52 6.12
N ILE A 174 -5.70 -8.17 5.12
CA ILE A 174 -5.35 -7.55 3.84
C ILE A 174 -6.09 -8.29 2.71
N LEU A 175 -6.90 -7.57 1.94
CA LEU A 175 -7.47 -8.03 0.68
C LEU A 175 -6.51 -7.73 -0.46
N PRO A 176 -6.61 -8.45 -1.60
CA PRO A 176 -5.90 -8.10 -2.82
C PRO A 176 -6.19 -6.66 -3.25
N ILE A 177 -5.28 -6.10 -4.07
CA ILE A 177 -5.51 -4.84 -4.79
C ILE A 177 -5.76 -5.17 -6.27
N PRO A 178 -7.03 -5.19 -6.72
CA PRO A 178 -7.41 -5.82 -7.97
C PRO A 178 -7.19 -4.91 -9.19
N LEU A 179 -6.31 -5.29 -10.09
CA LEU A 179 -6.22 -4.69 -11.42
C LEU A 179 -7.08 -5.49 -12.39
N LYS A 180 -8.28 -5.02 -12.67
CA LYS A 180 -9.35 -5.72 -13.38
C LYS A 180 -8.89 -6.36 -14.70
N GLY A 181 -9.10 -7.69 -14.81
CA GLY A 181 -8.75 -8.47 -16.01
C GLY A 181 -7.25 -8.65 -16.25
N VAL A 182 -6.39 -8.25 -15.30
CA VAL A 182 -4.92 -8.32 -15.43
C VAL A 182 -4.29 -9.10 -14.29
N VAL A 183 -4.34 -8.58 -13.07
CA VAL A 183 -3.94 -9.25 -11.84
C VAL A 183 -4.87 -8.81 -10.72
N GLU A 184 -5.63 -9.75 -10.17
CA GLU A 184 -6.76 -9.42 -9.28
C GLU A 184 -6.61 -9.98 -7.87
N ASP A 185 -5.84 -11.07 -7.69
CA ASP A 185 -5.66 -11.79 -6.43
C ASP A 185 -4.22 -11.67 -5.93
N SER A 186 -3.73 -10.44 -5.81
CA SER A 186 -2.36 -10.16 -5.36
C SER A 186 -2.27 -8.87 -4.58
N ILE A 187 -1.27 -8.78 -3.71
CA ILE A 187 -0.85 -7.54 -3.04
C ILE A 187 0.48 -7.06 -3.61
N ALA A 188 0.78 -5.78 -3.44
CA ALA A 188 2.07 -5.25 -3.85
C ALA A 188 3.10 -5.40 -2.72
N VAL A 189 4.25 -6.01 -3.03
CA VAL A 189 5.30 -6.29 -2.04
C VAL A 189 6.66 -5.80 -2.53
N GLY A 190 7.43 -5.20 -1.65
CA GLY A 190 8.77 -4.73 -1.97
C GLY A 190 9.59 -4.36 -0.75
N VAL A 191 10.79 -3.84 -1.00
CA VAL A 191 11.68 -3.32 0.03
C VAL A 191 11.56 -1.80 0.05
N SER A 192 11.03 -1.26 1.16
CA SER A 192 10.75 0.16 1.31
C SER A 192 12.01 0.98 1.61
N ASN A 193 12.88 0.44 2.45
CA ASN A 193 14.00 1.18 3.02
C ASN A 193 15.30 0.38 3.00
N TYR A 194 16.41 1.12 3.05
CA TYR A 194 17.76 0.56 3.09
C TYR A 194 18.58 1.25 4.17
N TRP A 195 19.34 0.47 4.93
CA TRP A 195 20.40 1.01 5.76
C TRP A 195 21.58 1.41 4.88
N CYS A 196 22.05 2.64 5.04
CA CYS A 196 23.21 3.16 4.33
C CYS A 196 24.29 3.58 5.30
N VAL A 197 25.51 3.06 5.11
CA VAL A 197 26.69 3.53 5.86
C VAL A 197 27.31 4.68 5.10
N ASN A 198 27.43 5.85 5.74
CA ASN A 198 27.99 7.04 5.11
C ASN A 198 29.46 6.79 4.67
N SER A 199 29.72 6.87 3.38
CA SER A 199 31.04 6.64 2.80
C SER A 199 32.11 7.67 3.26
N LYS A 200 31.65 8.86 3.69
CA LYS A 200 32.55 9.95 4.16
C LYS A 200 32.87 9.86 5.65
N SER A 201 32.24 8.96 6.42
CA SER A 201 32.60 8.72 7.83
C SER A 201 33.98 8.10 7.95
N SER A 202 34.60 8.22 9.13
CA SER A 202 35.88 7.57 9.44
C SER A 202 35.74 6.04 9.37
N GLU A 203 36.87 5.34 9.20
CA GLU A 203 36.85 3.87 9.16
C GLU A 203 36.38 3.24 10.48
N ALA A 204 36.66 3.90 11.62
CA ALA A 204 36.18 3.46 12.93
C ALA A 204 34.63 3.54 13.02
N GLU A 205 34.02 4.64 12.57
CA GLU A 205 32.57 4.82 12.54
C GLU A 205 31.89 3.84 11.57
N LYS A 206 32.47 3.64 10.38
CA LYS A 206 31.98 2.64 9.41
C LYS A 206 32.01 1.23 9.98
N THR A 207 33.12 0.90 10.70
CA THR A 207 33.26 -0.40 11.36
C THR A 207 32.21 -0.59 12.46
N ALA A 208 31.98 0.44 13.29
CA ALA A 208 30.97 0.40 14.34
C ALA A 208 29.55 0.27 13.76
N ALA A 209 29.21 1.04 12.70
CA ALA A 209 27.91 0.95 12.04
C ALA A 209 27.66 -0.44 11.45
N LYS A 210 28.67 -1.02 10.78
CA LYS A 210 28.56 -2.40 10.24
C LYS A 210 28.42 -3.44 11.35
N ALA A 211 29.14 -3.29 12.46
CA ALA A 211 29.04 -4.18 13.61
C ALA A 211 27.65 -4.12 14.24
N PHE A 212 27.07 -2.92 14.40
CA PHE A 212 25.72 -2.73 14.88
C PHE A 212 24.68 -3.40 13.97
N LEU A 213 24.73 -3.16 12.65
CA LEU A 213 23.80 -3.77 11.70
C LEU A 213 23.92 -5.30 11.67
N ASN A 214 25.14 -5.84 11.77
CA ASN A 214 25.34 -7.28 11.87
C ASN A 214 24.76 -7.85 13.16
N TRP A 215 24.95 -7.19 14.31
CA TRP A 215 24.33 -7.58 15.56
C TRP A 215 22.80 -7.56 15.46
N LEU A 216 22.24 -6.45 14.97
CA LEU A 216 20.78 -6.28 14.85
C LEU A 216 20.11 -7.39 14.02
N TYR A 217 20.74 -7.81 12.90
CA TYR A 217 20.13 -8.78 11.99
C TYR A 217 20.64 -10.23 12.19
N GLN A 218 21.63 -10.48 13.03
CA GLN A 218 22.21 -11.82 13.19
C GLN A 218 22.13 -12.38 14.62
N SER A 219 22.12 -11.54 15.64
CA SER A 219 21.97 -12.02 17.03
C SER A 219 20.51 -12.36 17.35
N ASP A 220 20.30 -13.26 18.28
CA ASP A 220 18.94 -13.60 18.74
C ASP A 220 18.21 -12.41 19.35
N GLU A 221 18.94 -11.56 20.12
CA GLU A 221 18.39 -10.31 20.67
C GLU A 221 18.00 -9.32 19.57
N GLY A 222 18.89 -9.09 18.60
CA GLY A 222 18.62 -8.19 17.47
C GLY A 222 17.45 -8.70 16.60
N LYS A 223 17.37 -9.99 16.35
CA LYS A 223 16.25 -10.61 15.63
C LYS A 223 14.91 -10.39 16.36
N ASN A 224 14.90 -10.57 17.68
CA ASN A 224 13.72 -10.30 18.50
C ASN A 224 13.28 -8.84 18.38
N ILE A 225 14.22 -7.88 18.44
CA ILE A 225 13.93 -6.46 18.25
C ILE A 225 13.32 -6.21 16.88
N VAL A 226 13.93 -6.73 15.80
CA VAL A 226 13.45 -6.52 14.44
C VAL A 226 12.01 -7.02 14.24
N ILE A 227 11.68 -8.19 14.76
CA ILE A 227 10.38 -8.82 14.55
C ILE A 227 9.33 -8.32 15.54
N ASN A 228 9.63 -8.33 16.83
CA ASN A 228 8.62 -8.15 17.88
C ASN A 228 8.50 -6.70 18.37
N GLU A 229 9.59 -5.89 18.28
CA GLU A 229 9.56 -4.49 18.73
C GLU A 229 9.39 -3.52 17.57
N LEU A 230 9.97 -3.83 16.40
CA LEU A 230 9.88 -2.98 15.21
C LEU A 230 8.82 -3.48 14.21
N SER A 231 8.23 -4.65 14.43
CA SER A 231 7.20 -5.28 13.57
C SER A 231 7.62 -5.36 12.09
N LEU A 232 8.93 -5.54 11.83
CA LEU A 232 9.48 -5.58 10.48
C LEU A 232 9.50 -7.01 9.94
N ILE A 233 9.21 -7.17 8.64
CA ILE A 233 9.44 -8.42 7.92
C ILE A 233 10.89 -8.39 7.39
N PRO A 234 11.81 -9.20 7.92
CA PRO A 234 13.20 -9.17 7.51
C PRO A 234 13.38 -9.71 6.08
N ALA A 235 14.25 -9.05 5.31
CA ALA A 235 14.58 -9.46 3.94
C ALA A 235 15.81 -10.40 3.88
N PHE A 236 15.96 -11.32 4.86
CA PHE A 236 17.10 -12.21 5.01
C PHE A 236 16.67 -13.63 5.30
N ASP A 237 17.36 -14.61 4.71
CA ASP A 237 17.09 -16.04 4.83
C ASP A 237 17.37 -16.62 6.24
N ASN A 238 18.20 -15.97 7.04
CA ASN A 238 18.45 -16.38 8.43
C ASN A 238 17.28 -16.13 9.40
N TYR A 239 16.15 -15.67 8.89
CA TYR A 239 14.88 -15.52 9.59
C TYR A 239 13.85 -16.61 9.20
N ASP A 240 14.23 -17.57 8.38
CA ASP A 240 13.36 -18.66 7.96
C ASP A 240 12.83 -19.42 9.19
N GLY A 241 11.51 -19.63 9.20
CA GLY A 241 10.82 -20.34 10.29
C GLY A 241 10.57 -19.51 11.56
N ILE A 242 10.89 -18.21 11.58
CA ILE A 242 10.52 -17.33 12.69
C ILE A 242 9.08 -16.85 12.47
N GLU A 243 8.24 -17.03 13.48
CA GLU A 243 6.85 -16.59 13.48
C GLU A 243 6.79 -15.07 13.66
N ILE A 244 5.96 -14.40 12.84
CA ILE A 244 5.72 -12.96 12.91
C ILE A 244 4.43 -12.73 13.69
N SER A 245 4.52 -12.02 14.81
CA SER A 245 3.39 -11.76 15.72
C SER A 245 2.45 -10.67 15.22
N ASP A 246 2.96 -9.71 14.43
CA ASP A 246 2.13 -8.64 13.84
C ASP A 246 1.16 -9.20 12.79
N PRO A 247 -0.18 -9.03 12.95
CA PRO A 247 -1.15 -9.66 12.08
C PRO A 247 -1.10 -9.18 10.63
N LEU A 248 -0.82 -7.89 10.38
CA LEU A 248 -0.71 -7.38 9.01
C LEU A 248 0.57 -7.88 8.32
N SER A 249 1.68 -7.96 9.04
CA SER A 249 2.92 -8.54 8.52
C SER A 249 2.77 -10.04 8.25
N ALA A 250 2.02 -10.77 9.08
CA ALA A 250 1.67 -12.17 8.85
C ALA A 250 0.83 -12.35 7.57
N GLU A 251 -0.13 -11.45 7.31
CA GLU A 251 -0.89 -11.44 6.05
C GLU A 251 0.02 -11.21 4.83
N VAL A 252 0.95 -10.25 4.89
CA VAL A 252 1.94 -10.03 3.81
C VAL A 252 2.72 -11.31 3.53
N MET A 253 3.22 -11.98 4.58
CA MET A 253 3.93 -13.25 4.45
C MET A 253 3.06 -14.36 3.85
N ARG A 254 1.77 -14.40 4.18
CA ARG A 254 0.81 -15.35 3.60
C ARG A 254 0.71 -15.17 2.07
N TYR A 255 0.58 -13.94 1.59
CA TYR A 255 0.57 -13.62 0.16
C TYR A 255 1.90 -13.97 -0.52
N MET A 256 3.03 -13.64 0.10
CA MET A 256 4.36 -13.98 -0.41
C MET A 256 4.53 -15.49 -0.57
N ASN A 257 4.16 -16.27 0.46
CA ASN A 257 4.26 -17.74 0.44
C ASN A 257 3.34 -18.38 -0.61
N ALA A 258 2.20 -17.73 -0.90
CA ALA A 258 1.27 -18.16 -1.94
C ALA A 258 1.70 -17.74 -3.37
N GLY A 259 2.76 -16.94 -3.52
CA GLY A 259 3.18 -16.37 -4.80
C GLY A 259 2.20 -15.34 -5.38
N LYS A 260 1.32 -14.77 -4.54
CA LYS A 260 0.29 -13.79 -4.91
C LYS A 260 0.77 -12.37 -4.64
N THR A 261 1.86 -11.97 -5.31
CA THR A 261 2.46 -10.65 -5.13
C THR A 261 2.81 -10.01 -6.47
N ILE A 262 2.74 -8.68 -6.50
CA ILE A 262 3.27 -7.85 -7.59
C ILE A 262 4.43 -7.00 -7.07
N PRO A 263 5.47 -6.72 -7.90
CA PRO A 263 6.65 -6.00 -7.45
C PRO A 263 6.41 -4.49 -7.30
N TRP A 264 7.18 -3.85 -6.44
CA TRP A 264 7.30 -2.41 -6.40
C TRP A 264 8.24 -1.93 -7.51
N VAL A 265 7.67 -1.33 -8.57
CA VAL A 265 8.45 -0.78 -9.69
C VAL A 265 8.66 0.72 -9.58
N PHE A 266 7.95 1.39 -8.69
CA PHE A 266 7.98 2.85 -8.54
C PHE A 266 9.36 3.39 -8.13
N SER A 267 10.21 2.59 -7.49
CA SER A 267 11.60 3.00 -7.21
C SER A 267 12.44 3.22 -8.48
N GLY A 268 11.96 2.76 -9.64
CA GLY A 268 12.55 3.00 -10.95
C GLY A 268 11.97 4.17 -11.73
N GLN A 269 10.91 4.82 -11.26
CA GLN A 269 10.32 5.98 -11.94
C GLN A 269 11.18 7.25 -11.81
N PRO A 270 10.94 8.32 -12.61
CA PRO A 270 11.62 9.60 -12.43
C PRO A 270 11.36 10.17 -11.04
N SER A 271 12.39 10.74 -10.42
CA SER A 271 12.27 11.31 -9.07
C SER A 271 11.27 12.46 -9.01
N GLY A 272 10.27 12.37 -8.12
CA GLY A 272 9.20 13.37 -7.99
C GLY A 272 8.04 13.24 -8.99
N TRP A 273 8.09 12.26 -9.89
CA TRP A 273 6.99 12.02 -10.83
C TRP A 273 5.70 11.58 -10.16
N ASP A 274 5.80 10.90 -9.01
CA ASP A 274 4.66 10.55 -8.15
C ASP A 274 3.81 11.76 -7.77
N SER A 275 4.44 12.90 -7.50
CA SER A 275 3.72 14.13 -7.16
C SER A 275 2.93 14.69 -8.35
N ASN A 276 3.46 14.57 -9.57
CA ASN A 276 2.74 14.96 -10.78
C ASN A 276 1.55 14.03 -11.04
N VAL A 277 1.77 12.70 -10.89
CA VAL A 277 0.69 11.71 -11.03
C VAL A 277 -0.43 11.98 -10.02
N ALA A 278 -0.07 12.22 -8.76
CA ALA A 278 -1.05 12.54 -7.73
C ALA A 278 -1.85 13.80 -8.06
N ALA A 279 -1.18 14.88 -8.48
CA ALA A 279 -1.85 16.12 -8.89
C ALA A 279 -2.83 15.91 -10.06
N ASN A 280 -2.45 15.10 -11.04
CA ASN A 280 -3.30 14.79 -12.19
C ASN A 280 -4.51 13.93 -11.79
N VAL A 281 -4.33 12.95 -10.87
CA VAL A 281 -5.46 12.16 -10.32
C VAL A 281 -6.37 13.04 -9.45
N GLN A 282 -5.82 13.93 -8.63
CA GLN A 282 -6.61 14.91 -7.87
C GLN A 282 -7.46 15.81 -8.78
N ALA A 283 -6.90 16.22 -9.93
CA ALA A 283 -7.63 16.97 -10.95
C ALA A 283 -8.77 16.13 -11.60
N TYR A 284 -8.54 14.81 -11.77
CA TYR A 284 -9.57 13.88 -12.21
C TYR A 284 -10.71 13.76 -11.18
N LEU A 285 -10.39 13.54 -9.90
CA LEU A 285 -11.37 13.47 -8.83
C LEU A 285 -12.16 14.77 -8.67
N ALA A 286 -11.55 15.92 -8.93
CA ALA A 286 -12.21 17.22 -8.94
C ALA A 286 -12.99 17.52 -10.23
N GLY A 287 -13.02 16.60 -11.21
CA GLY A 287 -13.72 16.78 -12.49
C GLY A 287 -13.07 17.80 -13.43
N SER A 288 -11.85 18.28 -13.16
CA SER A 288 -11.13 19.27 -13.98
C SER A 288 -10.26 18.63 -15.08
N MET A 289 -10.01 17.31 -15.01
CA MET A 289 -9.38 16.51 -16.06
C MET A 289 -10.21 15.28 -16.36
N THR A 290 -10.22 14.84 -17.63
CA THR A 290 -10.68 13.50 -17.98
C THR A 290 -9.58 12.48 -17.71
N TRP A 291 -9.93 11.19 -17.64
CA TRP A 291 -8.92 10.14 -17.41
C TRP A 291 -7.89 10.06 -18.55
N GLU A 292 -8.32 10.28 -19.79
CA GLU A 292 -7.45 10.33 -20.96
C GLU A 292 -6.42 11.48 -20.85
N GLN A 293 -6.84 12.61 -20.28
CA GLN A 293 -5.94 13.74 -20.02
C GLN A 293 -4.94 13.42 -18.92
N VAL A 294 -5.36 12.73 -17.84
CA VAL A 294 -4.45 12.23 -16.78
C VAL A 294 -3.37 11.35 -17.39
N ILE A 295 -3.77 10.34 -18.17
CA ILE A 295 -2.81 9.42 -18.82
C ILE A 295 -1.86 10.17 -19.77
N ALA A 296 -2.38 11.07 -20.59
CA ALA A 296 -1.56 11.84 -21.52
C ALA A 296 -0.53 12.73 -20.80
N GLN A 297 -0.97 13.39 -19.72
CA GLN A 297 -0.09 14.26 -18.92
C GLN A 297 0.99 13.43 -18.19
N ASN A 298 0.60 12.33 -17.55
CA ASN A 298 1.56 11.46 -16.86
C ASN A 298 2.65 10.91 -17.79
N LYS A 299 2.30 10.56 -19.04
CA LYS A 299 3.27 10.15 -20.07
C LYS A 299 4.23 11.29 -20.44
N SER A 300 3.67 12.47 -20.69
CA SER A 300 4.47 13.66 -21.03
C SER A 300 5.44 14.04 -19.90
N ASP A 301 4.97 13.99 -18.65
CA ASP A 301 5.79 14.29 -17.48
C ASP A 301 6.93 13.28 -17.31
N TRP A 302 6.65 11.96 -17.49
CA TRP A 302 7.68 10.92 -17.45
C TRP A 302 8.80 11.21 -18.46
N GLU A 303 8.43 11.43 -19.74
CA GLU A 303 9.39 11.69 -20.81
C GLU A 303 10.22 12.95 -20.54
N ALA A 304 9.56 14.04 -20.11
CA ALA A 304 10.24 15.30 -19.79
C ALA A 304 11.24 15.15 -18.63
N MET A 305 10.89 14.39 -17.60
CA MET A 305 11.75 14.18 -16.43
C MET A 305 12.91 13.19 -16.71
N ARG A 306 12.78 12.32 -17.71
CA ARG A 306 13.88 11.44 -18.16
C ARG A 306 14.93 12.16 -19.00
N GLN A 307 14.60 13.29 -19.57
CA GLN A 307 15.52 14.12 -20.39
C GLN A 307 16.37 15.09 -19.56
N GLN A 308 16.10 15.22 -18.26
CA GLN A 308 16.87 16.04 -17.32
C GLN A 308 18.04 15.26 -16.71
#